data_1ff018e166eaad14077d0c5b9646d5ed
#
_entry.id   1ff018e166eaad14077d0c5b9646d5ed
#
_cell.length_a   1.000
_cell.length_b   1.000
_cell.length_c   1.000
_cell.angle_alpha   90.00
_cell.angle_beta   90.00
_cell.angle_gamma   90.00
#
_symmetry.space_group_name_H-M   'P 1'
#
loop_
_entity.id
_entity.type
_entity.pdbx_description
1 polymer ?
#
loop_
_entity_poly.entity_id
_entity_poly.type
_entity_poly.pdbx_seq_one_letter_code
_entity_poly.pdbx_strand_id
1 'polypeptide(L)'
;AVVRAFSTLGFTDGVTSDEALNIMGIPTHFSQLIKRLLDSLQIKGFLKSDGVHYHQLQSISDEQFAVLKERTKSVWNVWGAMEKTLLSTVEKLPELLRGSCDLRETLMPQGDLSEARRVYSELPNSIYFNKLIREHVREWINSIPSGEAIRIFEIGGGTAATTERLLMLLPPDRSTYTFTDVSPVFLRQAESRFIEYP
;
A
#
# COMPACT_ATOMS: atom_id res chain seq x y z
N ALA A 1 7.41 -10.28 -11.45
CA ALA A 1 6.41 -9.27 -11.81
C ALA A 1 6.97 -8.27 -12.81
N VAL A 2 7.85 -7.34 -12.39
CA VAL A 2 8.33 -6.22 -13.24
C VAL A 2 8.97 -6.71 -14.55
N VAL A 3 9.81 -7.75 -14.50
CA VAL A 3 10.41 -8.37 -15.72
C VAL A 3 9.32 -8.76 -16.71
N ARG A 4 8.29 -9.48 -16.26
CA ARG A 4 7.18 -9.91 -17.12
C ARG A 4 6.39 -8.73 -17.66
N ALA A 5 6.10 -7.74 -16.81
CA ALA A 5 5.40 -6.54 -17.24
C ALA A 5 6.17 -5.80 -18.35
N PHE A 6 7.49 -5.62 -18.19
CA PHE A 6 8.32 -4.96 -19.19
C PHE A 6 8.40 -5.76 -20.48
N SER A 7 8.53 -7.09 -20.41
CA SER A 7 8.44 -7.96 -21.61
C SER A 7 7.08 -7.82 -22.32
N THR A 8 5.98 -7.82 -21.56
CA THR A 8 4.62 -7.64 -22.13
C THR A 8 4.43 -6.26 -22.74
N LEU A 9 5.05 -5.23 -22.15
CA LEU A 9 4.98 -3.85 -22.63
C LEU A 9 5.89 -3.58 -23.84
N GLY A 10 6.73 -4.55 -24.23
CA GLY A 10 7.61 -4.47 -25.41
C GLY A 10 8.93 -3.78 -25.14
N PHE A 11 9.48 -3.92 -23.92
CA PHE A 11 10.84 -3.44 -23.62
C PHE A 11 11.85 -4.00 -24.61
N THR A 12 12.74 -3.13 -25.10
CA THR A 12 13.83 -3.48 -26.03
C THR A 12 15.19 -3.19 -25.42
N ASP A 13 16.22 -3.86 -25.93
CA ASP A 13 17.60 -3.68 -25.49
C ASP A 13 18.23 -2.39 -26.02
N GLY A 14 19.22 -1.89 -25.31
CA GLY A 14 20.04 -0.76 -25.74
C GLY A 14 19.34 0.60 -25.61
N VAL A 15 18.41 0.73 -24.69
CA VAL A 15 17.59 1.93 -24.49
C VAL A 15 17.93 2.64 -23.18
N THR A 16 17.80 3.95 -23.17
CA THR A 16 17.75 4.77 -21.95
C THR A 16 16.42 4.60 -21.22
N SER A 17 16.30 5.10 -19.99
CA SER A 17 15.03 5.05 -19.26
C SER A 17 13.89 5.79 -19.95
N ASP A 18 14.19 6.91 -20.64
CA ASP A 18 13.18 7.70 -21.33
C ASP A 18 12.75 7.06 -22.64
N GLU A 19 13.67 6.44 -23.37
CA GLU A 19 13.33 5.65 -24.56
C GLU A 19 12.52 4.42 -24.20
N ALA A 20 12.89 3.69 -23.13
CA ALA A 20 12.11 2.55 -22.62
C ALA A 20 10.69 2.95 -22.27
N LEU A 21 10.50 4.09 -21.61
CA LEU A 21 9.19 4.63 -21.26
C LEU A 21 8.34 4.87 -22.53
N ASN A 22 8.91 5.51 -23.55
CA ASN A 22 8.22 5.79 -24.81
C ASN A 22 7.85 4.50 -25.56
N ILE A 23 8.78 3.55 -25.68
CA ILE A 23 8.57 2.26 -26.36
C ILE A 23 7.46 1.46 -25.68
N MET A 24 7.46 1.43 -24.34
CA MET A 24 6.44 0.73 -23.56
C MET A 24 5.08 1.44 -23.53
N GLY A 25 4.98 2.66 -24.06
CA GLY A 25 3.75 3.47 -24.07
C GLY A 25 3.34 3.91 -22.67
N ILE A 26 4.32 4.22 -21.82
CA ILE A 26 4.09 4.63 -20.42
C ILE A 26 4.10 6.17 -20.33
N PRO A 27 3.12 6.79 -19.66
CA PRO A 27 3.07 8.25 -19.49
C PRO A 27 4.30 8.81 -18.78
N THR A 28 4.76 10.00 -19.20
CA THR A 28 6.00 10.64 -18.73
C THR A 28 6.04 10.94 -17.23
N HIS A 29 4.89 11.11 -16.58
CA HIS A 29 4.83 11.30 -15.14
C HIS A 29 5.34 10.06 -14.35
N PHE A 30 5.45 8.89 -14.97
CA PHE A 30 6.06 7.69 -14.38
C PHE A 30 7.57 7.58 -14.61
N SER A 31 8.25 8.58 -15.21
CA SER A 31 9.68 8.51 -15.55
C SER A 31 10.57 8.11 -14.38
N GLN A 32 10.37 8.70 -13.21
CA GLN A 32 11.14 8.36 -12.02
C GLN A 32 10.85 6.93 -11.52
N LEU A 33 9.61 6.46 -11.61
CA LEU A 33 9.25 5.10 -11.24
C LEU A 33 9.92 4.10 -12.19
N ILE A 34 9.84 4.33 -13.50
CA ILE A 34 10.45 3.43 -14.50
C ILE A 34 11.97 3.37 -14.32
N LYS A 35 12.62 4.51 -14.14
CA LYS A 35 14.05 4.53 -13.84
C LYS A 35 14.40 3.68 -12.61
N ARG A 36 13.68 3.85 -11.50
CA ARG A 36 13.88 3.06 -10.27
C ARG A 36 13.64 1.56 -10.48
N LEU A 37 12.65 1.19 -11.29
CA LEU A 37 12.39 -0.22 -11.60
C LEU A 37 13.50 -0.81 -12.45
N LEU A 38 14.01 -0.10 -13.46
CA LEU A 38 15.15 -0.52 -14.28
C LEU A 38 16.42 -0.68 -13.43
N ASP A 39 16.76 0.32 -12.61
CA ASP A 39 17.88 0.26 -11.68
C ASP A 39 17.76 -0.94 -10.70
N SER A 40 16.56 -1.19 -10.20
CA SER A 40 16.28 -2.34 -9.32
C SER A 40 16.48 -3.67 -10.03
N LEU A 41 16.08 -3.79 -11.30
CA LEU A 41 16.28 -4.98 -12.11
C LEU A 41 17.77 -5.21 -12.40
N GLN A 42 18.52 -4.13 -12.64
CA GLN A 42 19.99 -4.19 -12.81
C GLN A 42 20.66 -4.69 -11.54
N ILE A 43 20.36 -4.09 -10.38
CA ILE A 43 20.94 -4.49 -9.08
C ILE A 43 20.67 -5.97 -8.79
N LYS A 44 19.49 -6.47 -9.18
CA LYS A 44 19.09 -7.86 -8.98
C LYS A 44 19.59 -8.82 -10.07
N GLY A 45 20.33 -8.33 -11.06
CA GLY A 45 20.89 -9.14 -12.13
C GLY A 45 19.91 -9.57 -13.23
N PHE A 46 18.69 -9.01 -13.26
CA PHE A 46 17.71 -9.27 -14.33
C PHE A 46 17.90 -8.39 -15.56
N LEU A 47 18.73 -7.38 -15.48
CA LEU A 47 19.00 -6.41 -16.52
C LEU A 47 20.46 -6.00 -16.43
N LYS A 48 21.11 -5.74 -17.56
CA LYS A 48 22.46 -5.11 -17.60
C LYS A 48 22.33 -3.63 -17.90
N SER A 49 23.33 -2.83 -17.48
CA SER A 49 23.45 -1.42 -17.87
C SER A 49 24.90 -1.01 -17.97
N ASP A 50 25.18 -0.10 -18.91
CA ASP A 50 26.46 0.60 -19.04
C ASP A 50 26.50 1.95 -18.27
N GLY A 51 25.44 2.24 -17.51
CA GLY A 51 25.24 3.49 -16.78
C GLY A 51 24.32 4.48 -17.50
N VAL A 52 24.05 4.29 -18.78
CA VAL A 52 23.17 5.13 -19.62
C VAL A 52 22.04 4.30 -20.23
N HIS A 53 22.40 3.17 -20.83
CA HIS A 53 21.50 2.28 -21.52
C HIS A 53 21.28 0.98 -20.74
N TYR A 54 20.10 0.40 -20.91
CA TYR A 54 19.70 -0.87 -20.31
C TYR A 54 19.62 -1.96 -21.37
N HIS A 55 20.14 -3.14 -21.05
CA HIS A 55 20.36 -4.23 -21.99
C HIS A 55 19.97 -5.58 -21.39
N GLN A 56 19.64 -6.54 -22.26
CA GLN A 56 19.52 -7.96 -21.91
C GLN A 56 18.56 -8.22 -20.74
N LEU A 57 17.34 -7.71 -20.85
CA LEU A 57 16.28 -8.07 -19.91
C LEU A 57 16.05 -9.58 -19.96
N GLN A 58 16.26 -10.25 -18.82
CA GLN A 58 16.03 -11.69 -18.72
C GLN A 58 14.52 -11.99 -18.89
N SER A 59 14.21 -13.08 -19.56
CA SER A 59 12.83 -13.60 -19.60
C SER A 59 12.55 -14.48 -18.37
N ILE A 60 11.31 -14.50 -17.92
CA ILE A 60 10.82 -15.40 -16.87
C ILE A 60 9.64 -16.17 -17.43
N SER A 61 9.79 -17.50 -17.56
CA SER A 61 8.70 -18.35 -18.04
C SER A 61 7.55 -18.43 -17.02
N ASP A 62 6.39 -18.93 -17.49
CA ASP A 62 5.24 -19.13 -16.61
C ASP A 62 5.53 -20.15 -15.51
N GLU A 63 6.28 -21.22 -15.83
CA GLU A 63 6.71 -22.22 -14.84
C GLU A 63 7.65 -21.61 -13.79
N GLN A 64 8.64 -20.81 -14.22
CA GLN A 64 9.54 -20.13 -13.30
C GLN A 64 8.77 -19.14 -12.40
N PHE A 65 7.80 -18.42 -12.96
CA PHE A 65 6.96 -17.50 -12.19
C PHE A 65 6.09 -18.24 -11.18
N ALA A 66 5.50 -19.39 -11.57
CA ALA A 66 4.73 -20.24 -10.67
C ALA A 66 5.58 -20.77 -9.50
N VAL A 67 6.81 -21.22 -9.77
CA VAL A 67 7.75 -21.65 -8.74
C VAL A 67 8.11 -20.52 -7.78
N LEU A 68 8.36 -19.31 -8.30
CA LEU A 68 8.63 -18.14 -7.45
C LEU A 68 7.42 -17.77 -6.58
N LYS A 69 6.21 -17.81 -7.14
CA LYS A 69 4.96 -17.58 -6.41
C LYS A 69 4.78 -18.60 -5.28
N GLU A 70 5.03 -19.88 -5.55
CA GLU A 70 4.97 -20.94 -4.54
C GLU A 70 5.97 -20.72 -3.41
N ARG A 71 7.22 -20.38 -3.73
CA ARG A 71 8.27 -20.10 -2.74
C ARG A 71 7.95 -18.91 -1.82
N THR A 72 7.09 -17.98 -2.25
CA THR A 72 6.67 -16.83 -1.42
C THR A 72 5.52 -17.16 -0.47
N LYS A 73 4.89 -18.34 -0.57
CA LYS A 73 3.76 -18.72 0.30
C LYS A 73 4.09 -18.67 1.79
N SER A 74 5.30 -19.06 2.19
CA SER A 74 5.72 -18.98 3.58
C SER A 74 5.76 -17.55 4.12
N VAL A 75 6.05 -16.59 3.25
CA VAL A 75 6.00 -15.15 3.58
C VAL A 75 4.55 -14.72 3.79
N TRP A 76 3.62 -15.24 2.98
CA TRP A 76 2.20 -14.91 3.07
C TRP A 76 1.53 -15.44 4.34
N ASN A 77 2.08 -16.44 5.00
CA ASN A 77 1.61 -16.86 6.33
C ASN A 77 1.66 -15.72 7.36
N VAL A 78 2.59 -14.76 7.18
CA VAL A 78 2.76 -13.59 8.05
C VAL A 78 2.11 -12.35 7.46
N TRP A 79 2.08 -12.23 6.12
CA TRP A 79 1.67 -11.03 5.38
C TRP A 79 0.39 -11.26 4.56
N GLY A 80 -0.41 -12.28 4.92
CA GLY A 80 -1.56 -12.73 4.14
C GLY A 80 -2.59 -11.66 3.80
N ALA A 81 -2.75 -10.65 4.67
CA ALA A 81 -3.61 -9.50 4.39
C ALA A 81 -3.17 -8.69 3.15
N MET A 82 -1.90 -8.78 2.74
CA MET A 82 -1.38 -8.11 1.54
C MET A 82 -1.35 -9.01 0.29
N GLU A 83 -1.49 -10.33 0.44
CA GLU A 83 -1.29 -11.26 -0.66
C GLU A 83 -2.19 -10.95 -1.86
N LYS A 84 -3.49 -10.88 -1.62
CA LYS A 84 -4.49 -10.63 -2.66
C LYS A 84 -4.25 -9.29 -3.36
N THR A 85 -4.00 -8.24 -2.59
CA THR A 85 -3.71 -6.90 -3.09
C THR A 85 -2.45 -6.88 -3.94
N LEU A 86 -1.36 -7.49 -3.47
CA LEU A 86 -0.10 -7.54 -4.22
C LEU A 86 -0.22 -8.38 -5.49
N LEU A 87 -0.88 -9.54 -5.43
CA LEU A 87 -1.05 -10.38 -6.61
C LEU A 87 -1.91 -9.71 -7.68
N SER A 88 -3.02 -9.08 -7.31
CA SER A 88 -3.86 -8.34 -8.27
C SER A 88 -3.12 -7.15 -8.88
N THR A 89 -2.32 -6.42 -8.10
CA THR A 89 -1.48 -5.33 -8.60
C THR A 89 -0.41 -5.84 -9.56
N VAL A 90 0.23 -6.97 -9.25
CA VAL A 90 1.25 -7.61 -10.10
C VAL A 90 0.66 -8.05 -11.44
N GLU A 91 -0.52 -8.65 -11.44
CA GLU A 91 -1.20 -9.12 -12.63
C GLU A 91 -1.61 -7.97 -13.56
N LYS A 92 -2.03 -6.84 -12.98
CA LYS A 92 -2.45 -5.63 -13.71
C LYS A 92 -1.32 -4.61 -13.92
N LEU A 93 -0.08 -4.96 -13.59
CA LEU A 93 1.03 -4.00 -13.65
C LEU A 93 1.23 -3.36 -15.03
N PRO A 94 1.12 -4.09 -16.17
CA PRO A 94 1.19 -3.47 -17.50
C PRO A 94 0.14 -2.37 -17.73
N GLU A 95 -1.11 -2.64 -17.37
CA GLU A 95 -2.23 -1.71 -17.53
C GLU A 95 -2.10 -0.50 -16.59
N LEU A 96 -1.66 -0.73 -15.37
CA LEU A 96 -1.39 0.33 -14.38
C LEU A 96 -0.28 1.26 -14.87
N LEU A 97 0.81 0.72 -15.40
CA LEU A 97 1.91 1.52 -15.94
C LEU A 97 1.51 2.33 -17.19
N ARG A 98 0.63 1.80 -18.02
CA ARG A 98 0.06 2.56 -19.17
C ARG A 98 -1.02 3.55 -18.78
N GLY A 99 -1.48 3.54 -17.53
CA GLY A 99 -2.59 4.38 -17.08
C GLY A 99 -3.97 3.95 -17.63
N SER A 100 -4.07 2.75 -18.18
CA SER A 100 -5.34 2.18 -18.66
C SER A 100 -6.18 1.53 -17.56
N CYS A 101 -5.64 1.44 -16.35
CA CYS A 101 -6.31 0.95 -15.15
C CYS A 101 -6.03 1.91 -13.98
N ASP A 102 -7.05 2.21 -13.16
CA ASP A 102 -6.86 2.99 -11.95
C ASP A 102 -6.37 2.07 -10.81
N LEU A 103 -5.25 2.46 -10.19
CA LEU A 103 -4.71 1.74 -9.02
C LEU A 103 -5.73 1.70 -7.87
N ARG A 104 -6.51 2.76 -7.68
CA ARG A 104 -7.53 2.81 -6.62
C ARG A 104 -8.61 1.77 -6.84
N GLU A 105 -9.06 1.58 -8.09
CA GLU A 105 -10.03 0.53 -8.42
C GLU A 105 -9.45 -0.88 -8.23
N THR A 106 -8.14 -1.05 -8.45
CA THR A 106 -7.45 -2.32 -8.19
C THR A 106 -7.32 -2.63 -6.69
N LEU A 107 -7.06 -1.61 -5.88
CA LEU A 107 -6.86 -1.75 -4.44
C LEU A 107 -8.19 -1.72 -3.64
N MET A 108 -9.21 -1.06 -4.18
CA MET A 108 -10.50 -0.82 -3.54
C MET A 108 -11.64 -0.98 -4.56
N PRO A 109 -11.86 -2.20 -5.06
CA PRO A 109 -12.89 -2.47 -6.08
C PRO A 109 -14.25 -1.98 -5.61
N GLN A 110 -14.93 -1.16 -6.43
CA GLN A 110 -16.25 -0.58 -6.09
C GLN A 110 -16.28 0.16 -4.75
N GLY A 111 -15.13 0.66 -4.28
CA GLY A 111 -15.01 1.34 -3.00
C GLY A 111 -14.99 0.41 -1.78
N ASP A 112 -14.83 -0.90 -1.97
CA ASP A 112 -14.65 -1.85 -0.87
C ASP A 112 -13.29 -1.64 -0.20
N LEU A 113 -13.30 -1.28 1.06
CA LEU A 113 -12.12 -1.03 1.89
C LEU A 113 -11.71 -2.22 2.77
N SER A 114 -12.38 -3.36 2.63
CA SER A 114 -12.15 -4.53 3.50
C SER A 114 -10.69 -4.99 3.47
N GLU A 115 -10.10 -5.12 2.29
CA GLU A 115 -8.69 -5.51 2.14
C GLU A 115 -7.72 -4.44 2.67
N ALA A 116 -7.97 -3.16 2.37
CA ALA A 116 -7.17 -2.06 2.92
C ALA A 116 -7.23 -2.06 4.45
N ARG A 117 -8.42 -2.24 5.03
CA ARG A 117 -8.60 -2.35 6.47
C ARG A 117 -7.79 -3.51 7.07
N ARG A 118 -7.81 -4.69 6.45
CA ARG A 118 -7.02 -5.85 6.90
C ARG A 118 -5.52 -5.54 6.93
N VAL A 119 -5.01 -4.86 5.90
CA VAL A 119 -3.61 -4.42 5.86
C VAL A 119 -3.26 -3.55 7.08
N TYR A 120 -4.08 -2.57 7.43
CA TYR A 120 -3.82 -1.66 8.55
C TYR A 120 -4.18 -2.23 9.94
N SER A 121 -4.90 -3.35 10.02
CA SER A 121 -5.30 -3.96 11.30
C SER A 121 -4.64 -5.29 11.60
N GLU A 122 -4.28 -6.09 10.57
CA GLU A 122 -3.85 -7.50 10.73
C GLU A 122 -2.36 -7.73 10.45
N LEU A 123 -1.68 -6.83 9.71
CA LEU A 123 -0.25 -7.00 9.50
C LEU A 123 0.54 -6.85 10.80
N PRO A 124 1.60 -7.66 11.00
CA PRO A 124 2.39 -7.65 12.23
C PRO A 124 2.92 -6.27 12.64
N ASN A 125 3.41 -5.49 11.66
CA ASN A 125 3.85 -4.12 11.88
C ASN A 125 2.68 -3.20 12.26
N SER A 126 1.51 -3.34 11.62
CA SER A 126 0.32 -2.57 11.93
C SER A 126 -0.19 -2.88 13.34
N ILE A 127 -0.23 -4.16 13.71
CA ILE A 127 -0.56 -4.60 15.08
C ILE A 127 0.40 -3.99 16.09
N TYR A 128 1.71 -4.08 15.81
CA TYR A 128 2.75 -3.57 16.71
C TYR A 128 2.63 -2.05 16.92
N PHE A 129 2.57 -1.27 15.83
CA PHE A 129 2.49 0.19 15.95
C PHE A 129 1.16 0.66 16.54
N ASN A 130 0.05 0.04 16.19
CA ASN A 130 -1.24 0.36 16.81
C ASN A 130 -1.25 0.05 18.32
N LYS A 131 -0.59 -1.04 18.74
CA LYS A 131 -0.41 -1.35 20.16
C LYS A 131 0.43 -0.28 20.84
N LEU A 132 1.56 0.10 20.24
CA LEU A 132 2.47 1.11 20.79
C LEU A 132 1.76 2.46 20.96
N ILE A 133 1.04 2.93 19.96
CA ILE A 133 0.25 4.17 20.04
C ILE A 133 -0.80 4.06 21.15
N ARG A 134 -1.52 2.94 21.20
CA ARG A 134 -2.52 2.71 22.25
C ARG A 134 -1.95 2.80 23.66
N GLU A 135 -0.79 2.19 23.91
CA GLU A 135 -0.13 2.25 25.24
C GLU A 135 0.28 3.69 25.58
N HIS A 136 0.90 4.41 24.67
CA HIS A 136 1.29 5.82 24.89
C HIS A 136 0.08 6.72 25.15
N VAL A 137 -0.99 6.57 24.38
CA VAL A 137 -2.23 7.35 24.58
C VAL A 137 -2.87 6.99 25.93
N ARG A 138 -2.84 5.72 26.34
CA ARG A 138 -3.34 5.30 27.65
C ARG A 138 -2.54 5.99 28.80
N GLU A 139 -1.21 5.97 28.71
CA GLU A 139 -0.36 6.63 29.70
C GLU A 139 -0.62 8.14 29.76
N TRP A 140 -0.76 8.77 28.60
CA TRP A 140 -1.11 10.18 28.51
C TRP A 140 -2.47 10.47 29.13
N ILE A 141 -3.52 9.71 28.82
CA ILE A 141 -4.87 9.86 29.41
C ILE A 141 -4.80 9.74 30.93
N ASN A 142 -4.04 8.77 31.44
CA ASN A 142 -3.87 8.56 32.87
C ASN A 142 -3.11 9.72 33.58
N SER A 143 -2.33 10.49 32.85
CA SER A 143 -1.63 11.67 33.40
C SER A 143 -2.52 12.92 33.43
N ILE A 144 -3.67 12.93 32.78
CA ILE A 144 -4.61 14.06 32.76
C ILE A 144 -5.46 14.00 34.04
N PRO A 145 -5.53 15.10 34.84
CA PRO A 145 -6.36 15.14 36.01
C PRO A 145 -7.82 14.77 35.76
N SER A 146 -8.44 14.13 36.75
CA SER A 146 -9.86 13.79 36.69
C SER A 146 -10.70 15.07 36.59
N GLY A 147 -11.54 15.16 35.58
CA GLY A 147 -12.38 16.34 35.32
C GLY A 147 -11.84 17.28 34.23
N GLU A 148 -10.60 17.11 33.79
CA GLU A 148 -10.10 17.82 32.61
C GLU A 148 -10.58 17.15 31.31
N ALA A 149 -10.94 17.98 30.30
CA ALA A 149 -11.41 17.51 29.01
C ALA A 149 -10.25 16.94 28.17
N ILE A 150 -10.50 15.83 27.53
CA ILE A 150 -9.59 15.17 26.60
C ILE A 150 -10.07 15.48 25.17
N ARG A 151 -9.17 16.02 24.35
CA ARG A 151 -9.46 16.32 22.95
C ARG A 151 -8.42 15.66 22.05
N ILE A 152 -8.88 14.78 21.17
CA ILE A 152 -8.04 14.12 20.19
C ILE A 152 -8.46 14.58 18.80
N PHE A 153 -7.48 14.94 17.99
CA PHE A 153 -7.65 15.29 16.59
C PHE A 153 -6.79 14.36 15.74
N GLU A 154 -7.44 13.48 14.96
CA GLU A 154 -6.78 12.54 14.06
C GLU A 154 -6.78 13.07 12.64
N ILE A 155 -5.59 13.19 12.04
CA ILE A 155 -5.39 13.64 10.68
C ILE A 155 -5.10 12.42 9.79
N GLY A 156 -5.94 12.20 8.76
CA GLY A 156 -5.75 11.08 7.83
C GLY A 156 -6.07 9.73 8.48
N GLY A 157 -7.21 9.62 9.18
CA GLY A 157 -7.61 8.42 9.90
C GLY A 157 -7.81 7.16 9.04
N GLY A 158 -8.02 7.34 7.72
CA GLY A 158 -8.08 6.25 6.74
C GLY A 158 -9.10 5.19 7.10
N THR A 159 -8.65 3.94 7.22
CA THR A 159 -9.51 2.79 7.58
C THR A 159 -9.96 2.76 9.04
N ALA A 160 -9.59 3.77 9.83
CA ALA A 160 -9.89 3.90 11.26
C ALA A 160 -9.35 2.74 12.15
N ALA A 161 -8.27 2.09 11.70
CA ALA A 161 -7.69 0.96 12.45
C ALA A 161 -7.05 1.40 13.78
N THR A 162 -6.49 2.61 13.84
CA THR A 162 -5.97 3.23 15.06
C THR A 162 -7.10 3.81 15.90
N THR A 163 -8.02 4.55 15.26
CA THR A 163 -9.21 5.15 15.89
C THR A 163 -9.96 4.15 16.78
N GLU A 164 -10.29 2.98 16.23
CA GLU A 164 -11.02 1.93 16.93
C GLU A 164 -10.35 1.52 18.25
N ARG A 165 -9.02 1.48 18.28
CA ARG A 165 -8.26 1.11 19.47
C ARG A 165 -8.15 2.23 20.50
N LEU A 166 -8.20 3.48 20.04
CA LEU A 166 -8.12 4.65 20.90
C LEU A 166 -9.46 4.99 21.52
N LEU A 167 -10.57 4.90 20.78
CA LEU A 167 -11.92 5.19 21.29
C LEU A 167 -12.24 4.37 22.54
N MET A 168 -11.83 3.10 22.59
CA MET A 168 -12.04 2.22 23.76
C MET A 168 -11.29 2.68 25.03
N LEU A 169 -10.32 3.59 24.92
CA LEU A 169 -9.57 4.12 26.06
C LEU A 169 -10.16 5.40 26.63
N LEU A 170 -11.01 6.07 25.85
CA LEU A 170 -11.48 7.41 26.17
C LEU A 170 -12.66 7.36 27.12
N PRO A 171 -12.63 8.11 28.25
CA PRO A 171 -13.79 8.30 29.08
C PRO A 171 -14.82 9.16 28.33
N PRO A 172 -16.04 8.61 28.07
CA PRO A 172 -17.01 9.27 27.17
C PRO A 172 -17.55 10.58 27.70
N ASP A 173 -17.57 10.76 29.01
CA ASP A 173 -18.13 11.92 29.70
C ASP A 173 -17.25 13.19 29.58
N ARG A 174 -15.98 13.03 29.20
CA ARG A 174 -15.02 14.16 29.10
C ARG A 174 -14.13 14.12 27.86
N SER A 175 -14.45 13.28 26.89
CA SER A 175 -13.61 13.12 25.70
C SER A 175 -14.31 13.61 24.44
N THR A 176 -13.53 14.23 23.55
CA THR A 176 -13.95 14.56 22.18
C THR A 176 -12.91 14.01 21.22
N TYR A 177 -13.37 13.23 20.23
CA TYR A 177 -12.54 12.68 19.19
C TYR A 177 -12.96 13.26 17.84
N THR A 178 -12.05 13.95 17.16
CA THR A 178 -12.29 14.49 15.82
C THR A 178 -11.52 13.66 14.80
N PHE A 179 -12.24 12.83 14.05
CA PHE A 179 -11.70 12.03 12.94
C PHE A 179 -11.72 12.86 11.66
N THR A 180 -10.60 12.91 10.95
CA THR A 180 -10.52 13.59 9.65
C THR A 180 -9.80 12.76 8.61
N ASP A 181 -10.24 12.91 7.35
CA ASP A 181 -9.58 12.33 6.18
C ASP A 181 -9.90 13.16 4.93
N VAL A 182 -9.03 13.15 3.93
CA VAL A 182 -9.27 13.81 2.63
C VAL A 182 -10.27 13.03 1.77
N SER A 183 -10.46 11.74 2.04
CA SER A 183 -11.36 10.87 1.30
C SER A 183 -12.75 10.82 1.94
N PRO A 184 -13.80 11.29 1.24
CA PRO A 184 -15.18 11.16 1.72
C PRO A 184 -15.62 9.72 1.96
N VAL A 185 -14.97 8.74 1.33
CA VAL A 185 -15.29 7.31 1.53
C VAL A 185 -14.90 6.87 2.94
N PHE A 186 -13.70 7.24 3.40
CA PHE A 186 -13.26 6.94 4.76
C PHE A 186 -14.10 7.66 5.82
N LEU A 187 -14.48 8.92 5.57
CA LEU A 187 -15.35 9.67 6.48
C LEU A 187 -16.70 8.98 6.67
N ARG A 188 -17.39 8.63 5.57
CA ARG A 188 -18.68 7.93 5.65
C ARG A 188 -18.59 6.57 6.36
N GLN A 189 -17.51 5.84 6.14
CA GLN A 189 -17.29 4.56 6.83
C GLN A 189 -17.04 4.74 8.32
N ALA A 190 -16.24 5.74 8.71
CA ALA A 190 -16.00 6.05 10.11
C ALA A 190 -17.30 6.48 10.81
N GLU A 191 -18.07 7.38 10.19
CA GLU A 191 -19.38 7.83 10.69
C GLU A 191 -20.34 6.65 10.94
N SER A 192 -20.51 5.76 9.96
CA SER A 192 -21.34 4.58 10.09
C SER A 192 -20.86 3.60 11.17
N ARG A 193 -19.53 3.44 11.27
CA ARG A 193 -18.92 2.47 12.17
C ARG A 193 -18.93 2.90 13.63
N PHE A 194 -18.79 4.20 13.88
CA PHE A 194 -18.66 4.77 15.22
C PHE A 194 -19.90 5.53 15.66
N ILE A 195 -21.05 5.22 15.06
CA ILE A 195 -22.32 5.90 15.34
C ILE A 195 -22.73 5.84 16.82
N GLU A 196 -22.26 4.85 17.57
CA GLU A 196 -22.53 4.70 19.01
C GLU A 196 -21.63 5.56 19.91
N TYR A 197 -20.60 6.17 19.33
CA TYR A 197 -19.73 7.10 20.05
C TYR A 197 -20.28 8.53 19.87
N PRO A 198 -20.56 9.24 20.99
CA PRO A 198 -21.11 10.58 20.93
C PRO A 198 -20.11 11.63 20.42
#